data_5a56499879de777383861533fd98bb73
#
_entry.id   5a56499879de777383861533fd98bb73
#
_cell.length_a   1.000
_cell.length_b   1.000
_cell.length_c   1.000
_cell.angle_alpha   90.00
_cell.angle_beta   90.00
_cell.angle_gamma   90.00
#
_symmetry.space_group_name_H-M   'P 1'
#
loop_
_entity.id
_entity.type
_entity.pdbx_description
1 polymer ?
#
loop_
_entity_poly.entity_id
_entity_poly.type
_entity_poly.pdbx_seq_one_letter_code
_entity_poly.pdbx_strand_id
1 'polypeptide(L)'
;EITTRLVGSEMCIRDSLYREAAKPCHLMTIGSVLGLGVFDAVIWGSGVNSFAHVGRVTTQKGYRKLDIRAVRGPVTAQVLRENGYTCPQIYGDPAILLPLIYPGRRPEKKKKYVVIDHYMKRKTTGDDRLSIRTGDYRTFLDKILEAEVVYSSSLHGIILAESYGVPSVFLRQGMEEEMLKYYDWYFATGRYEVRSATSLAEAKETEPMKLPELEELRDGLLQSFPYDLWIGQKAGRRKCE
;
A
#
# COMPACT_ATOMS: atom_id res chain seq x y z
N GLU A 1 -5.01 -18.61 5.09
CA GLU A 1 -3.83 -18.47 4.18
C GLU A 1 -3.78 -17.13 3.42
N ILE A 2 -4.33 -16.07 3.99
CA ILE A 2 -4.27 -14.71 3.42
C ILE A 2 -2.93 -14.01 3.74
N THR A 3 -2.16 -14.55 4.67
CA THR A 3 -1.06 -13.84 5.33
C THR A 3 0.29 -13.88 4.63
N THR A 4 0.52 -14.72 3.63
CA THR A 4 1.87 -14.96 3.10
C THR A 4 2.27 -14.09 1.91
N ARG A 5 1.42 -13.17 1.42
CA ARG A 5 1.70 -12.38 0.23
C ARG A 5 1.54 -10.86 0.38
N LEU A 6 1.52 -10.36 1.61
CA LEU A 6 1.21 -8.95 1.88
C LEU A 6 2.37 -7.97 1.69
N VAL A 7 3.59 -8.45 1.62
CA VAL A 7 4.78 -7.58 1.51
C VAL A 7 5.66 -8.10 0.37
N GLY A 8 5.74 -7.35 -0.69
CA GLY A 8 6.64 -7.66 -1.81
C GLY A 8 5.97 -8.08 -3.13
N SER A 9 4.69 -7.84 -3.29
CA SER A 9 3.87 -8.51 -4.29
C SER A 9 3.65 -7.80 -5.64
N GLU A 10 4.30 -6.69 -5.94
CA GLU A 10 4.13 -6.10 -7.29
C GLU A 10 4.61 -7.05 -8.40
N MET A 11 5.52 -7.97 -8.11
CA MET A 11 5.96 -9.01 -9.07
C MET A 11 5.15 -10.31 -8.99
N CYS A 12 4.67 -10.72 -7.81
CA CYS A 12 3.88 -11.95 -7.69
C CYS A 12 2.47 -11.85 -8.28
N ILE A 13 1.90 -10.65 -8.32
CA ILE A 13 0.60 -10.40 -8.98
C ILE A 13 0.72 -10.61 -10.49
N ARG A 14 1.89 -10.31 -11.07
CA ARG A 14 2.11 -10.44 -12.51
C ARG A 14 2.05 -11.88 -13.02
N ASP A 15 2.53 -12.84 -12.23
CA ASP A 15 2.57 -14.26 -12.64
C ASP A 15 1.25 -15.01 -12.42
N SER A 16 0.44 -14.57 -11.46
CA SER A 16 -0.87 -15.20 -11.20
C SER A 16 -2.00 -14.66 -12.09
N LEU A 17 -1.82 -13.50 -12.69
CA LEU A 17 -2.83 -12.83 -13.52
C LEU A 17 -2.93 -13.38 -14.95
N TYR A 18 -1.97 -14.18 -15.41
CA TYR A 18 -1.89 -14.68 -16.79
C TYR A 18 -2.33 -16.13 -16.97
N ARG A 19 -2.80 -16.81 -15.93
CA ARG A 19 -3.36 -18.16 -16.12
C ARG A 19 -4.84 -18.07 -16.49
N GLU A 20 -5.14 -18.53 -17.69
CA GLU A 20 -6.48 -18.74 -18.23
C GLU A 20 -7.36 -19.54 -17.26
N ALA A 21 -8.18 -18.85 -16.51
CA ALA A 21 -9.34 -19.45 -15.85
C ALA A 21 -10.51 -18.49 -16.06
N ALA A 22 -11.71 -19.05 -16.20
CA ALA A 22 -12.96 -18.34 -16.35
C ALA A 22 -13.01 -17.11 -15.44
N LYS A 23 -13.07 -15.90 -16.04
CA LYS A 23 -13.09 -14.56 -15.44
C LYS A 23 -13.16 -14.54 -13.90
N PRO A 24 -12.06 -14.72 -13.18
CA PRO A 24 -12.08 -14.65 -11.73
C PRO A 24 -12.37 -13.21 -11.32
N CYS A 25 -13.22 -13.04 -10.31
CA CYS A 25 -13.36 -11.74 -9.66
C CYS A 25 -12.06 -11.46 -8.89
N HIS A 26 -11.37 -10.39 -9.25
CA HIS A 26 -10.11 -9.99 -8.61
C HIS A 26 -10.40 -9.04 -7.45
N LEU A 27 -9.74 -9.27 -6.32
CA LEU A 27 -9.70 -8.29 -5.23
C LEU A 27 -8.35 -7.58 -5.26
N MET A 28 -8.38 -6.27 -5.53
CA MET A 28 -7.21 -5.40 -5.47
C MET A 28 -7.16 -4.69 -4.13
N THR A 29 -6.11 -4.97 -3.37
CA THR A 29 -5.94 -4.47 -2.00
C THR A 29 -4.69 -3.61 -1.88
N ILE A 30 -3.74 -4.05 -1.05
CA ILE A 30 -2.49 -3.35 -0.78
C ILE A 30 -1.72 -3.09 -2.07
N GLY A 31 -1.25 -1.86 -2.24
CA GLY A 31 -0.35 -1.51 -3.31
C GLY A 31 -0.94 -0.58 -4.37
N SER A 32 -0.08 -0.12 -5.26
CA SER A 32 -0.43 0.77 -6.36
C SER A 32 -0.73 -0.05 -7.62
N VAL A 33 -1.74 -0.94 -7.54
CA VAL A 33 -1.94 -1.99 -8.54
C VAL A 33 -3.11 -1.73 -9.50
N LEU A 34 -3.84 -0.64 -9.33
CA LEU A 34 -5.00 -0.31 -10.19
C LEU A 34 -4.66 -0.23 -11.68
N GLY A 35 -3.47 0.24 -12.02
CA GLY A 35 -3.00 0.36 -13.40
C GLY A 35 -2.31 -0.90 -13.95
N LEU A 36 -2.16 -1.97 -13.16
CA LEU A 36 -1.41 -3.16 -13.58
C LEU A 36 -2.26 -4.20 -14.30
N GLY A 37 -3.58 -4.12 -14.20
CA GLY A 37 -4.48 -5.09 -14.82
C GLY A 37 -5.57 -4.42 -15.66
N VAL A 38 -6.14 -5.22 -16.55
CA VAL A 38 -7.27 -4.85 -17.43
C VAL A 38 -8.54 -5.61 -17.04
N PHE A 39 -8.57 -6.22 -15.86
CA PHE A 39 -9.65 -7.10 -15.41
C PHE A 39 -10.67 -6.34 -14.59
N ASP A 40 -11.89 -6.85 -14.57
CA ASP A 40 -12.90 -6.47 -13.60
C ASP A 40 -12.44 -6.82 -12.20
N ALA A 41 -12.67 -5.94 -11.24
CA ALA A 41 -12.14 -6.14 -9.89
C ALA A 41 -12.99 -5.45 -8.82
N VAL A 42 -12.90 -5.98 -7.61
CA VAL A 42 -13.28 -5.27 -6.40
C VAL A 42 -12.06 -4.54 -5.87
N ILE A 43 -12.20 -3.24 -5.61
CA ILE A 43 -11.11 -2.40 -5.14
C ILE A 43 -11.32 -2.09 -3.66
N TRP A 44 -10.34 -2.47 -2.85
CA TRP A 44 -10.36 -2.22 -1.41
C TRP A 44 -8.99 -1.76 -0.92
N GLY A 45 -8.79 -0.44 -0.92
CA GLY A 45 -7.59 0.23 -0.42
C GLY A 45 -6.41 0.30 -1.40
N SER A 46 -6.56 -0.22 -2.62
CA SER A 46 -5.53 -0.07 -3.65
C SER A 46 -5.48 1.36 -4.20
N GLY A 47 -4.35 1.73 -4.81
CA GLY A 47 -4.14 3.04 -5.40
C GLY A 47 -3.49 3.00 -6.78
N VAL A 48 -3.37 4.19 -7.38
CA VAL A 48 -2.59 4.40 -8.60
C VAL A 48 -1.12 4.61 -8.26
N ASN A 49 -0.23 4.25 -9.17
CA ASN A 49 1.21 4.36 -8.99
C ASN A 49 1.76 5.68 -9.57
N SER A 50 1.39 5.96 -10.81
CA SER A 50 1.94 7.06 -11.58
C SER A 50 0.95 7.55 -12.62
N PHE A 51 1.16 8.76 -13.15
CA PHE A 51 0.35 9.30 -14.24
C PHE A 51 0.40 8.43 -15.51
N ALA A 52 1.54 7.80 -15.79
CA ALA A 52 1.66 6.87 -16.92
C ALA A 52 0.73 5.64 -16.79
N HIS A 53 0.35 5.27 -15.57
CA HIS A 53 -0.57 4.17 -15.30
C HIS A 53 -2.03 4.59 -15.20
N VAL A 54 -2.32 5.89 -15.12
CA VAL A 54 -3.70 6.41 -15.05
C VAL A 54 -4.50 6.01 -16.29
N GLY A 55 -3.92 6.13 -17.47
CA GLY A 55 -4.56 5.72 -18.73
C GLY A 55 -4.88 4.22 -18.82
N ARG A 56 -4.32 3.39 -17.93
CA ARG A 56 -4.61 1.96 -17.85
C ARG A 56 -5.76 1.62 -16.90
N VAL A 57 -6.32 2.61 -16.21
CA VAL A 57 -7.53 2.42 -15.41
C VAL A 57 -8.72 2.16 -16.33
N THR A 58 -8.76 2.82 -17.50
CA THR A 58 -9.68 2.51 -18.57
C THR A 58 -9.06 1.51 -19.55
N THR A 59 -9.85 0.60 -20.08
CA THR A 59 -9.40 -0.32 -21.13
C THR A 59 -9.57 0.30 -22.51
N GLN A 60 -8.77 -0.14 -23.51
CA GLN A 60 -8.97 0.23 -24.92
C GLN A 60 -10.33 -0.21 -25.49
N LYS A 61 -11.02 -1.14 -24.83
CA LYS A 61 -12.32 -1.72 -25.27
C LYS A 61 -13.51 -1.28 -24.41
N GLY A 62 -13.36 -0.25 -23.59
CA GLY A 62 -14.39 0.22 -22.69
C GLY A 62 -13.94 0.24 -21.21
N TYR A 63 -14.84 0.63 -20.34
CA TYR A 63 -14.57 0.68 -18.91
C TYR A 63 -14.49 -0.73 -18.32
N ARG A 64 -13.48 -0.94 -17.48
CA ARG A 64 -13.46 -2.10 -16.58
C ARG A 64 -14.63 -1.95 -15.60
N LYS A 65 -15.26 -3.04 -15.26
CA LYS A 65 -16.22 -3.05 -14.14
C LYS A 65 -15.43 -3.07 -12.83
N LEU A 66 -15.44 -1.97 -12.10
CA LEU A 66 -14.79 -1.84 -10.80
C LEU A 66 -15.85 -1.66 -9.71
N ASP A 67 -15.90 -2.60 -8.76
CA ASP A 67 -16.65 -2.45 -7.52
C ASP A 67 -15.71 -1.79 -6.51
N ILE A 68 -15.84 -0.46 -6.36
CA ILE A 68 -14.92 0.33 -5.55
C ILE A 68 -15.49 0.49 -4.15
N ARG A 69 -14.91 -0.21 -3.19
CA ARG A 69 -15.31 -0.20 -1.77
C ARG A 69 -14.50 0.81 -0.96
N ALA A 70 -13.20 0.91 -1.22
CA ALA A 70 -12.27 1.88 -0.65
C ALA A 70 -11.08 2.04 -1.59
N VAL A 71 -10.38 3.16 -1.48
CA VAL A 71 -9.12 3.41 -2.20
C VAL A 71 -8.07 3.94 -1.24
N ARG A 72 -6.79 3.87 -1.63
CA ARG A 72 -5.70 4.31 -0.76
C ARG A 72 -5.83 5.77 -0.35
N GLY A 73 -6.25 6.65 -1.26
CA GLY A 73 -6.37 8.06 -0.92
C GLY A 73 -7.14 8.90 -1.93
N PRO A 74 -7.27 10.21 -1.66
CA PRO A 74 -8.09 11.13 -2.46
C PRO A 74 -7.57 11.32 -3.88
N VAL A 75 -6.25 11.19 -4.12
CA VAL A 75 -5.66 11.30 -5.46
C VAL A 75 -6.12 10.14 -6.33
N THR A 76 -6.08 8.92 -5.81
CA THR A 76 -6.64 7.75 -6.49
C THR A 76 -8.14 7.91 -6.75
N ALA A 77 -8.90 8.40 -5.76
CA ALA A 77 -10.33 8.64 -5.92
C ALA A 77 -10.63 9.66 -7.03
N GLN A 78 -9.85 10.73 -7.12
CA GLN A 78 -9.98 11.72 -8.16
C GLN A 78 -9.73 11.11 -9.54
N VAL A 79 -8.61 10.38 -9.69
CA VAL A 79 -8.28 9.67 -10.94
C VAL A 79 -9.43 8.76 -11.40
N LEU A 80 -10.01 8.00 -10.48
CA LEU A 80 -11.13 7.11 -10.79
C LEU A 80 -12.38 7.89 -11.24
N ARG A 81 -12.73 8.98 -10.55
CA ARG A 81 -13.87 9.82 -10.90
C ARG A 81 -13.70 10.50 -12.26
N GLU A 82 -12.51 11.01 -12.57
CA GLU A 82 -12.16 11.59 -13.86
C GLU A 82 -12.25 10.56 -15.00
N ASN A 83 -12.11 9.27 -14.69
CA ASN A 83 -12.30 8.17 -15.63
C ASN A 83 -13.70 7.56 -15.57
N GLY A 84 -14.69 8.25 -15.00
CA GLY A 84 -16.10 7.88 -15.05
C GLY A 84 -16.57 6.87 -14.01
N TYR A 85 -15.72 6.53 -13.01
CA TYR A 85 -16.13 5.63 -11.93
C TYR A 85 -16.74 6.38 -10.75
N THR A 86 -17.76 5.79 -10.14
CA THR A 86 -18.22 6.22 -8.82
C THR A 86 -17.24 5.71 -7.77
N CYS A 87 -16.67 6.61 -6.97
CA CYS A 87 -15.70 6.26 -5.95
C CYS A 87 -16.13 6.84 -4.59
N PRO A 88 -16.32 6.01 -3.55
CA PRO A 88 -16.65 6.47 -2.22
C PRO A 88 -15.49 7.27 -1.61
N GLN A 89 -15.79 8.06 -0.57
CA GLN A 89 -14.77 8.78 0.20
C GLN A 89 -14.28 7.94 1.39
N ILE A 90 -13.92 6.71 1.12
CA ILE A 90 -13.34 5.78 2.10
C ILE A 90 -11.89 5.56 1.69
N TYR A 91 -10.98 6.03 2.53
CA TYR A 91 -9.55 6.04 2.24
C TYR A 91 -8.78 5.15 3.20
N GLY A 92 -7.63 4.68 2.74
CA GLY A 92 -6.66 3.93 3.52
C GLY A 92 -6.00 2.81 2.72
N ASP A 93 -4.76 2.52 3.06
CA ASP A 93 -4.07 1.32 2.59
C ASP A 93 -4.31 0.20 3.59
N PRO A 94 -4.80 -0.99 3.19
CA PRO A 94 -5.10 -2.08 4.14
C PRO A 94 -3.90 -2.55 4.98
N ALA A 95 -2.68 -2.16 4.64
CA ALA A 95 -1.50 -2.43 5.47
C ALA A 95 -1.62 -1.79 6.87
N ILE A 96 -2.45 -0.73 7.05
CA ILE A 96 -2.69 -0.14 8.37
C ILE A 96 -3.46 -1.05 9.32
N LEU A 97 -4.10 -2.09 8.81
CA LEU A 97 -4.82 -3.09 9.63
C LEU A 97 -3.87 -4.17 10.17
N LEU A 98 -2.62 -4.21 9.69
CA LEU A 98 -1.69 -5.26 10.09
C LEU A 98 -1.42 -5.33 11.60
N PRO A 99 -1.36 -4.21 12.36
CA PRO A 99 -1.24 -4.26 13.82
C PRO A 99 -2.39 -4.98 14.54
N LEU A 100 -3.59 -5.07 13.94
CA LEU A 100 -4.72 -5.81 14.48
C LEU A 100 -4.54 -7.33 14.36
N ILE A 101 -3.78 -7.77 13.34
CA ILE A 101 -3.53 -9.18 13.03
C ILE A 101 -2.20 -9.64 13.65
N TYR A 102 -1.21 -8.78 13.59
CA TYR A 102 0.13 -9.00 14.14
C TYR A 102 0.54 -7.76 14.93
N PRO A 103 0.24 -7.69 16.22
CA PRO A 103 0.61 -6.54 17.06
C PRO A 103 2.13 -6.35 17.18
N GLY A 104 2.91 -7.34 16.74
CA GLY A 104 4.36 -7.32 16.82
C GLY A 104 4.86 -7.54 18.25
N ARG A 105 6.13 -7.84 18.37
CA ARG A 105 6.81 -7.71 19.65
C ARG A 105 7.12 -6.23 19.83
N ARG A 106 6.89 -5.68 21.02
CA ARG A 106 7.36 -4.32 21.38
C ARG A 106 8.74 -4.45 22.05
N PRO A 107 9.83 -4.62 21.29
CA PRO A 107 11.15 -4.71 21.86
C PRO A 107 11.57 -3.34 22.40
N GLU A 108 12.52 -3.32 23.30
CA GLU A 108 13.28 -2.11 23.55
C GLU A 108 13.85 -1.58 22.22
N LYS A 109 13.89 -0.25 22.08
CA LYS A 109 14.49 0.37 20.89
C LYS A 109 16.00 0.07 20.88
N LYS A 110 16.41 -0.80 19.96
CA LYS A 110 17.80 -1.25 19.86
C LYS A 110 18.58 -0.50 18.79
N LYS A 111 17.86 0.17 17.88
CA LYS A 111 18.46 0.87 16.74
C LYS A 111 17.96 2.29 16.68
N LYS A 112 18.88 3.25 16.48
CA LYS A 112 18.50 4.64 16.23
C LYS A 112 17.65 4.78 14.99
N TYR A 113 17.95 3.99 13.95
CA TYR A 113 17.17 4.00 12.72
C TYR A 113 17.29 2.68 11.97
N VAL A 114 16.36 2.47 11.04
CA VAL A 114 16.49 1.52 9.94
C VAL A 114 16.16 2.21 8.62
N VAL A 115 16.78 1.74 7.54
CA VAL A 115 16.55 2.23 6.18
C VAL A 115 15.80 1.15 5.41
N ILE A 116 14.64 1.49 4.84
CA ILE A 116 13.89 0.59 3.97
C ILE A 116 14.10 1.02 2.53
N ASP A 117 14.80 0.19 1.78
CA ASP A 117 15.10 0.43 0.39
C ASP A 117 13.87 0.26 -0.51
N HIS A 118 13.85 0.99 -1.63
CA HIS A 118 12.83 0.83 -2.64
C HIS A 118 12.86 -0.57 -3.27
N TYR A 119 11.69 -1.09 -3.64
CA TYR A 119 11.56 -2.45 -4.18
C TYR A 119 12.38 -2.71 -5.46
N MET A 120 12.69 -1.66 -6.23
CA MET A 120 13.57 -1.76 -7.41
C MET A 120 15.03 -2.03 -7.05
N LYS A 121 15.45 -1.76 -5.83
CA LYS A 121 16.81 -2.03 -5.39
C LYS A 121 17.00 -3.53 -5.17
N ARG A 122 17.81 -4.16 -6.01
CA ARG A 122 17.98 -5.62 -6.01
C ARG A 122 18.80 -6.16 -4.83
N LYS A 123 19.77 -5.38 -4.34
CA LYS A 123 20.62 -5.77 -3.22
C LYS A 123 20.54 -4.71 -2.13
N THR A 124 20.15 -5.13 -0.95
CA THR A 124 20.19 -4.34 0.28
C THR A 124 21.37 -4.82 1.08
N THR A 125 22.30 -3.93 1.39
CA THR A 125 23.53 -4.23 2.16
C THR A 125 23.63 -3.32 3.36
N GLY A 126 24.06 -3.88 4.50
CA GLY A 126 24.20 -3.20 5.77
C GLY A 126 23.15 -3.62 6.80
N ASP A 127 23.56 -3.67 8.05
CA ASP A 127 22.75 -4.19 9.16
C ASP A 127 21.55 -3.31 9.51
N ASP A 128 21.59 -2.03 9.12
CA ASP A 128 20.50 -1.07 9.34
C ASP A 128 19.59 -0.92 8.12
N ARG A 129 19.76 -1.78 7.10
CA ARG A 129 18.97 -1.74 5.89
C ARG A 129 18.06 -2.95 5.75
N LEU A 130 16.81 -2.69 5.38
CA LEU A 130 15.79 -3.71 5.16
C LEU A 130 15.34 -3.69 3.71
N SER A 131 15.21 -4.86 3.12
CA SER A 131 14.57 -5.02 1.83
C SER A 131 13.06 -5.17 2.01
N ILE A 132 12.27 -4.35 1.31
CA ILE A 132 10.81 -4.55 1.25
C ILE A 132 10.43 -5.85 0.50
N ARG A 133 11.37 -6.44 -0.23
CA ARG A 133 11.22 -7.74 -0.90
C ARG A 133 11.51 -8.86 0.09
N THR A 134 10.60 -9.12 1.01
CA THR A 134 10.75 -10.19 1.98
C THR A 134 9.53 -11.10 1.98
N GLY A 135 9.74 -12.41 2.16
CA GLY A 135 8.69 -13.38 2.47
C GLY A 135 8.46 -13.52 3.98
N ASP A 136 9.40 -13.06 4.79
CA ASP A 136 9.30 -13.05 6.25
C ASP A 136 8.90 -11.65 6.76
N TYR A 137 7.60 -11.39 6.67
CA TYR A 137 7.03 -10.12 7.12
C TYR A 137 7.14 -9.92 8.64
N ARG A 138 7.16 -11.00 9.44
CA ARG A 138 7.25 -10.90 10.90
C ARG A 138 8.59 -10.37 11.33
N THR A 139 9.68 -10.99 10.87
CA THR A 139 11.04 -10.49 11.12
C THR A 139 11.23 -9.07 10.57
N PHE A 140 10.64 -8.75 9.42
CA PHE A 140 10.70 -7.41 8.86
C PHE A 140 10.02 -6.38 9.77
N LEU A 141 8.83 -6.68 10.29
CA LEU A 141 8.10 -5.81 11.21
C LEU A 141 8.80 -5.68 12.56
N ASP A 142 9.31 -6.79 13.10
CA ASP A 142 10.07 -6.75 14.37
C ASP A 142 11.28 -5.81 14.27
N LYS A 143 11.98 -5.81 13.12
CA LYS A 143 13.10 -4.88 12.88
C LYS A 143 12.65 -3.42 12.75
N ILE A 144 11.47 -3.14 12.17
CA ILE A 144 10.87 -1.81 12.18
C ILE A 144 10.61 -1.37 13.63
N LEU A 145 10.02 -2.25 14.43
CA LEU A 145 9.68 -1.97 15.83
C LEU A 145 10.89 -1.74 16.71
N GLU A 146 12.06 -2.31 16.38
CA GLU A 146 13.33 -2.08 17.07
C GLU A 146 13.92 -0.69 16.79
N ALA A 147 13.48 0.02 15.77
CA ALA A 147 14.02 1.33 15.37
C ALA A 147 13.30 2.49 16.05
N GLU A 148 14.04 3.57 16.36
CA GLU A 148 13.47 4.83 16.82
C GLU A 148 12.82 5.59 15.67
N VAL A 149 13.40 5.52 14.46
CA VAL A 149 12.89 6.13 13.23
C VAL A 149 13.17 5.25 12.01
N VAL A 150 12.30 5.35 11.01
CA VAL A 150 12.43 4.65 9.74
C VAL A 150 12.69 5.65 8.61
N TYR A 151 13.77 5.47 7.88
CA TYR A 151 14.03 6.18 6.62
C TYR A 151 13.64 5.28 5.46
N SER A 152 12.60 5.64 4.72
CA SER A 152 12.08 4.72 3.71
C SER A 152 11.97 5.34 2.33
N SER A 153 12.53 4.64 1.33
CA SER A 153 12.30 4.90 -0.09
C SER A 153 11.09 4.13 -0.63
N SER A 154 10.42 3.33 0.20
CA SER A 154 9.23 2.58 -0.16
C SER A 154 8.00 3.17 0.54
N LEU A 155 6.92 3.40 -0.21
CA LEU A 155 5.66 3.85 0.39
C LEU A 155 5.18 2.89 1.50
N HIS A 156 5.22 1.57 1.25
CA HIS A 156 4.81 0.61 2.27
C HIS A 156 5.74 0.56 3.48
N GLY A 157 7.01 0.92 3.31
CA GLY A 157 7.91 1.09 4.46
C GLY A 157 7.46 2.24 5.37
N ILE A 158 6.97 3.35 4.77
CA ILE A 158 6.38 4.48 5.51
C ILE A 158 5.08 4.04 6.18
N ILE A 159 4.13 3.48 5.41
CA ILE A 159 2.82 3.06 5.92
C ILE A 159 2.95 2.07 7.08
N LEU A 160 3.82 1.06 6.93
CA LEU A 160 4.05 0.07 7.97
C LEU A 160 4.68 0.67 9.23
N ALA A 161 5.69 1.53 9.09
CA ALA A 161 6.29 2.20 10.23
C ALA A 161 5.23 3.02 11.00
N GLU A 162 4.50 3.88 10.29
CA GLU A 162 3.48 4.74 10.88
C GLU A 162 2.32 3.94 11.50
N SER A 163 1.91 2.83 10.87
CA SER A 163 0.83 1.98 11.40
C SER A 163 1.16 1.34 12.74
N TYR A 164 2.44 1.13 13.01
CA TYR A 164 2.95 0.62 14.29
C TYR A 164 3.44 1.73 15.24
N GLY A 165 3.23 2.98 14.90
CA GLY A 165 3.63 4.12 15.74
C GLY A 165 5.13 4.42 15.71
N VAL A 166 5.85 3.97 14.67
CA VAL A 166 7.26 4.31 14.46
C VAL A 166 7.35 5.50 13.51
N PRO A 167 7.96 6.63 13.92
CA PRO A 167 8.14 7.77 13.06
C PRO A 167 8.88 7.43 11.78
N SER A 168 8.51 8.05 10.67
CA SER A 168 9.16 7.82 9.39
C SER A 168 9.54 9.12 8.68
N VAL A 169 10.60 9.05 7.88
CA VAL A 169 11.01 10.10 6.94
C VAL A 169 11.07 9.51 5.54
N PHE A 170 10.44 10.17 4.60
CA PHE A 170 10.51 9.76 3.21
C PHE A 170 11.90 10.05 2.63
N LEU A 171 12.62 8.98 2.29
CA LEU A 171 13.95 9.03 1.67
C LEU A 171 13.83 8.87 0.16
N ARG A 172 13.86 9.98 -0.58
CA ARG A 172 13.70 10.05 -2.04
C ARG A 172 15.01 9.72 -2.78
N GLN A 173 15.82 8.83 -2.28
CA GLN A 173 17.14 8.55 -2.83
C GLN A 173 17.07 7.79 -4.16
N GLY A 174 17.63 8.38 -5.22
CA GLY A 174 17.78 7.74 -6.52
C GLY A 174 16.47 7.49 -7.26
N MET A 175 15.43 8.27 -6.95
CA MET A 175 14.10 8.10 -7.51
C MET A 175 13.61 9.41 -8.12
N GLU A 176 13.60 9.45 -9.43
CA GLU A 176 12.81 10.43 -10.20
C GLU A 176 11.34 10.00 -10.30
N GLU A 177 10.89 9.16 -9.36
CA GLU A 177 9.56 8.61 -9.41
C GLU A 177 8.50 9.66 -9.16
N GLU A 178 7.39 9.46 -9.85
CA GLU A 178 6.19 10.23 -9.67
C GLU A 178 5.73 10.16 -8.22
N MET A 179 5.56 11.30 -7.62
CA MET A 179 5.18 11.47 -6.22
C MET A 179 3.73 11.09 -5.92
N LEU A 180 2.95 10.73 -6.95
CA LEU A 180 1.51 10.55 -6.89
C LEU A 180 1.06 9.59 -5.80
N LYS A 181 1.73 8.44 -5.67
CA LYS A 181 1.42 7.44 -4.64
C LYS A 181 1.71 7.93 -3.21
N TYR A 182 2.69 8.83 -3.05
CA TYR A 182 3.02 9.43 -1.75
C TYR A 182 2.00 10.51 -1.40
N TYR A 183 1.69 11.43 -2.32
CA TYR A 183 0.61 12.41 -2.11
C TYR A 183 -0.70 11.72 -1.74
N ASP A 184 -1.04 10.63 -2.42
CA ASP A 184 -2.24 9.87 -2.18
C ASP A 184 -2.33 9.37 -0.72
N TRP A 185 -1.24 8.83 -0.16
CA TRP A 185 -1.16 8.39 1.22
C TRP A 185 -1.16 9.56 2.21
N TYR A 186 -0.30 10.56 1.99
CA TYR A 186 -0.20 11.69 2.92
C TYR A 186 -1.52 12.46 2.99
N PHE A 187 -2.18 12.69 1.85
CA PHE A 187 -3.48 13.37 1.83
C PHE A 187 -4.58 12.54 2.47
N ALA A 188 -4.57 11.21 2.32
CA ALA A 188 -5.50 10.33 3.02
C ALA A 188 -5.40 10.45 4.54
N THR A 189 -4.21 10.79 5.05
CA THR A 189 -3.94 10.97 6.48
C THR A 189 -4.01 12.44 6.92
N GLY A 190 -4.59 13.34 6.11
CA GLY A 190 -4.74 14.76 6.44
C GLY A 190 -3.44 15.58 6.40
N ARG A 191 -2.38 15.03 5.86
CA ARG A 191 -1.07 15.70 5.72
C ARG A 191 -0.90 16.22 4.30
N TYR A 192 -1.05 17.51 4.08
CA TYR A 192 -1.02 18.14 2.75
C TYR A 192 0.39 18.59 2.31
N GLU A 193 1.38 18.35 3.15
CA GLU A 193 2.79 18.53 2.85
C GLU A 193 3.47 17.17 2.79
N VAL A 194 4.32 16.93 1.80
CA VAL A 194 5.15 15.73 1.71
C VAL A 194 6.60 16.14 1.87
N ARG A 195 7.14 15.97 3.08
CA ARG A 195 8.56 16.20 3.35
C ARG A 195 9.36 14.99 2.92
N SER A 196 10.47 15.23 2.22
CA SER A 196 11.37 14.17 1.78
C SER A 196 12.81 14.61 1.90
N ALA A 197 13.70 13.67 2.16
CA ALA A 197 15.14 13.85 2.10
C ALA A 197 15.68 13.16 0.84
N THR A 198 16.72 13.73 0.23
CA THR A 198 17.36 13.21 -0.98
C THR A 198 18.55 12.32 -0.68
N SER A 199 19.05 12.37 0.55
CA SER A 199 20.16 11.55 1.04
C SER A 199 19.90 11.04 2.45
N LEU A 200 20.63 10.00 2.85
CA LEU A 200 20.55 9.50 4.23
C LEU A 200 21.10 10.52 5.24
N ALA A 201 22.07 11.34 4.83
CA ALA A 201 22.59 12.41 5.69
C ALA A 201 21.50 13.45 5.97
N GLU A 202 20.83 13.93 4.93
CA GLU A 202 19.71 14.86 5.05
C GLU A 202 18.54 14.24 5.84
N ALA A 203 18.24 12.95 5.62
CA ALA A 203 17.17 12.26 6.33
C ALA A 203 17.41 12.21 7.85
N LYS A 204 18.67 12.11 8.29
CA LYS A 204 19.03 12.11 9.72
C LYS A 204 18.84 13.47 10.38
N GLU A 205 18.91 14.54 9.60
CA GLU A 205 18.68 15.93 10.05
C GLU A 205 17.22 16.36 9.87
N THR A 206 16.44 15.56 9.13
CA THR A 206 15.02 15.86 8.87
C THR A 206 14.17 15.35 10.03
N GLU A 207 13.45 16.26 10.67
CA GLU A 207 12.48 15.88 11.69
C GLU A 207 11.32 15.08 11.07
N PRO A 208 10.98 13.89 11.60
CA PRO A 208 9.84 13.13 11.15
C PRO A 208 8.55 13.94 11.29
N MET A 209 7.63 13.77 10.34
CA MET A 209 6.30 14.36 10.46
C MET A 209 5.55 13.71 11.63
N LYS A 210 4.58 14.45 12.20
CA LYS A 210 3.67 13.90 13.21
C LYS A 210 3.04 12.60 12.69
N LEU A 211 2.99 11.59 13.53
CA LEU A 211 2.31 10.34 13.22
C LEU A 211 0.83 10.62 12.90
N PRO A 212 0.28 9.99 11.86
CA PRO A 212 -1.12 10.16 11.52
C PRO A 212 -2.02 9.44 12.51
N GLU A 213 -3.22 9.97 12.70
CA GLU A 213 -4.32 9.26 13.34
C GLU A 213 -4.96 8.33 12.32
N LEU A 214 -5.00 7.03 12.63
CA LEU A 214 -5.38 6.01 11.66
C LEU A 214 -6.71 5.31 11.99
N GLU A 215 -7.33 5.64 13.11
CA GLU A 215 -8.53 4.98 13.61
C GLU A 215 -9.70 5.09 12.63
N GLU A 216 -10.01 6.29 12.15
CA GLU A 216 -11.10 6.50 11.19
C GLU A 216 -10.84 5.77 9.86
N LEU A 217 -9.58 5.76 9.40
CA LEU A 217 -9.21 5.03 8.18
C LEU A 217 -9.34 3.51 8.37
N ARG A 218 -8.95 2.99 9.54
CA ARG A 218 -9.10 1.57 9.89
C ARG A 218 -10.57 1.18 9.93
N ASP A 219 -11.39 1.96 10.60
CA ASP A 219 -12.83 1.71 10.71
C ASP A 219 -13.51 1.75 9.33
N GLY A 220 -13.18 2.74 8.51
CA GLY A 220 -13.66 2.84 7.14
C GLY A 220 -13.27 1.61 6.29
N LEU A 221 -12.03 1.15 6.40
CA LEU A 221 -11.58 -0.05 5.71
C LEU A 221 -12.30 -1.31 6.22
N LEU A 222 -12.45 -1.48 7.52
CA LEU A 222 -13.13 -2.65 8.09
C LEU A 222 -14.62 -2.68 7.69
N GLN A 223 -15.31 -1.55 7.72
CA GLN A 223 -16.72 -1.45 7.32
C GLN A 223 -16.93 -1.68 5.82
N SER A 224 -15.98 -1.25 4.99
CA SER A 224 -16.06 -1.38 3.53
C SER A 224 -15.48 -2.68 2.99
N PHE A 225 -14.97 -3.57 3.86
CA PHE A 225 -14.42 -4.84 3.42
C PHE A 225 -15.51 -5.67 2.70
N PRO A 226 -15.22 -6.25 1.54
CA PRO A 226 -16.21 -6.97 0.74
C PRO A 226 -16.54 -8.36 1.32
N TYR A 227 -17.12 -8.41 2.51
CA TYR A 227 -17.52 -9.67 3.19
C TYR A 227 -18.47 -10.50 2.36
N ASP A 228 -19.30 -9.87 1.54
CA ASP A 228 -20.23 -10.50 0.64
C ASP A 228 -19.57 -11.47 -0.35
N LEU A 229 -18.31 -11.24 -0.70
CA LEU A 229 -17.55 -12.14 -1.56
C LEU A 229 -17.20 -13.48 -0.89
N TRP A 230 -17.22 -13.53 0.44
CA TRP A 230 -16.90 -14.72 1.23
C TRP A 230 -18.13 -15.39 1.83
N ILE A 231 -19.10 -14.61 2.28
CA ILE A 231 -20.30 -15.15 2.96
C ILE A 231 -21.23 -15.86 1.96
N GLY A 232 -21.23 -15.44 0.70
CA GLY A 232 -22.06 -16.02 -0.37
C GLY A 232 -21.60 -17.38 -0.91
N GLN A 233 -20.41 -17.86 -0.55
CA GLN A 233 -19.89 -19.12 -1.13
C GLN A 233 -20.52 -20.39 -0.57
N LYS A 234 -21.35 -20.32 0.49
CA LYS A 234 -22.15 -21.48 0.96
C LYS A 234 -23.44 -21.70 0.14
N ALA A 235 -23.82 -20.76 -0.72
CA ALA A 235 -24.99 -20.86 -1.60
C ALA A 235 -24.58 -20.47 -3.04
N GLY A 236 -24.05 -21.46 -3.78
CA GLY A 236 -23.88 -21.38 -5.24
C GLY A 236 -22.97 -20.24 -5.73
N ARG A 237 -21.98 -20.59 -6.52
CA ARG A 237 -21.06 -19.68 -7.21
C ARG A 237 -21.85 -18.52 -7.85
N ARG A 238 -21.84 -17.34 -7.26
CA ARG A 238 -22.31 -16.14 -7.93
C ARG A 238 -21.25 -15.74 -8.96
N LYS A 239 -21.64 -15.79 -10.22
CA LYS A 239 -20.89 -15.21 -11.33
C LYS A 239 -20.89 -13.72 -11.14
N CYS A 240 -19.73 -13.05 -11.29
CA CYS A 240 -19.69 -11.62 -11.58
C CYS A 240 -20.37 -11.44 -12.95
N GLU A 241 -21.61 -10.98 -12.97
CA GLU A 241 -22.33 -10.55 -14.16
C GLU A 241 -21.96 -9.10 -14.50
#